data_7d91ce1fdf867afe482287f11949471f
#
_entry.id   7d91ce1fdf867afe482287f11949471f
#
_cell.length_a   1.000
_cell.length_b   1.000
_cell.length_c   1.000
_cell.angle_alpha   90.00
_cell.angle_beta   90.00
_cell.angle_gamma   90.00
#
_symmetry.space_group_name_H-M   'P 1'
#
loop_
_entity.id
_entity.type
_entity.pdbx_description
1 polymer ?
#
loop_
_entity_poly.entity_id
_entity_poly.type
_entity_poly.pdbx_seq_one_letter_code
_entity_poly.pdbx_strand_id
1 'polypeptide(L)'
;SGAGLHVGHPLGYIASDVYARYKRHKGFNVLHPQGYDSFGLPAEQYAIQTGQHPAQTTQVNIEGGVDNQSNTITGYRKQLDNIGFSYDWSREVRASNTAYYKWTQWIFTKLFDSWYCKTSDKARSISSLVAIFKQDGNATVTAVCDDEIALFTANQWAGFSDEIQQQILLGYRLTYLAETEVNWCAELGTVLANDEIVNGVSERGGYAVVRKKMKQWSMRISAYAERLLQDLDTLQWSESIKETQ
;
A
#
# COMPACT_ATOMS: atom_id res chain seq x y z
N SER A 1 -9.46 -8.75 -10.02
CA SER A 1 -8.26 -9.24 -10.63
C SER A 1 -8.41 -10.56 -11.40
N GLY A 2 -9.14 -11.58 -10.97
CA GLY A 2 -9.38 -12.81 -11.72
C GLY A 2 -10.73 -12.83 -12.41
N ALA A 3 -11.08 -13.94 -13.08
CA ALA A 3 -12.36 -14.11 -13.75
C ALA A 3 -13.47 -14.50 -12.74
N GLY A 4 -14.03 -13.53 -12.06
CA GLY A 4 -15.17 -13.71 -11.16
C GLY A 4 -14.82 -13.85 -9.68
N LEU A 5 -15.86 -13.90 -8.85
CA LEU A 5 -15.74 -14.08 -7.41
C LEU A 5 -15.32 -15.52 -7.08
N HIS A 6 -14.45 -15.67 -6.09
CA HIS A 6 -14.19 -16.94 -5.42
C HIS A 6 -14.75 -16.87 -3.98
N VAL A 7 -14.89 -18.02 -3.32
CA VAL A 7 -15.52 -18.14 -1.98
C VAL A 7 -14.85 -17.27 -0.90
N GLY A 8 -13.60 -16.93 -1.04
CA GLY A 8 -12.89 -16.03 -0.12
C GLY A 8 -13.45 -14.60 -0.11
N HIS A 9 -13.99 -14.10 -1.24
CA HIS A 9 -14.56 -12.76 -1.31
C HIS A 9 -15.81 -12.63 -0.41
N PRO A 10 -16.88 -13.44 -0.60
CA PRO A 10 -18.08 -13.30 0.22
C PRO A 10 -17.87 -13.71 1.68
N LEU A 11 -16.88 -14.54 1.99
CA LEU A 11 -16.59 -14.95 3.37
C LEU A 11 -16.43 -13.76 4.32
N GLY A 12 -15.65 -12.76 3.93
CA GLY A 12 -15.48 -11.52 4.70
C GLY A 12 -16.69 -10.59 4.65
N TYR A 13 -17.50 -10.66 3.59
CA TYR A 13 -18.59 -9.72 3.37
C TYR A 13 -19.89 -10.13 4.07
N ILE A 14 -20.14 -11.44 4.29
CA ILE A 14 -21.37 -11.95 4.90
C ILE A 14 -21.57 -11.36 6.30
N ALA A 15 -20.54 -11.37 7.13
CA ALA A 15 -20.65 -10.87 8.50
C ALA A 15 -20.97 -9.37 8.54
N SER A 16 -20.31 -8.56 7.71
CA SER A 16 -20.56 -7.11 7.62
C SER A 16 -21.95 -6.81 7.06
N ASP A 17 -22.43 -7.60 6.09
CA ASP A 17 -23.78 -7.42 5.52
C ASP A 17 -24.88 -7.77 6.53
N VAL A 18 -24.74 -8.88 7.25
CA VAL A 18 -25.68 -9.26 8.32
C VAL A 18 -25.75 -8.16 9.38
N TYR A 19 -24.60 -7.65 9.82
CA TYR A 19 -24.53 -6.57 10.80
C TYR A 19 -25.15 -5.26 10.27
N ALA A 20 -24.87 -4.89 9.03
CA ALA A 20 -25.42 -3.70 8.38
C ALA A 20 -26.96 -3.79 8.31
N ARG A 21 -27.51 -4.94 7.92
CA ARG A 21 -28.96 -5.18 7.90
C ARG A 21 -29.57 -5.09 9.30
N TYR A 22 -28.94 -5.73 10.28
CA TYR A 22 -29.39 -5.65 11.68
C TYR A 22 -29.48 -4.20 12.16
N LYS A 23 -28.44 -3.39 11.89
CA LYS A 23 -28.42 -1.98 12.29
C LYS A 23 -29.49 -1.16 11.59
N ARG A 24 -29.74 -1.38 10.28
CA ARG A 24 -30.83 -0.72 9.56
C ARG A 24 -32.20 -1.06 10.19
N HIS A 25 -32.44 -2.32 10.51
CA HIS A 25 -33.69 -2.73 11.20
C HIS A 25 -33.84 -2.11 12.59
N LYS A 26 -32.75 -1.71 13.23
CA LYS A 26 -32.74 -0.96 14.49
C LYS A 26 -32.88 0.55 14.31
N GLY A 27 -33.09 1.03 13.08
CA GLY A 27 -33.28 2.46 12.79
C GLY A 27 -32.00 3.29 12.67
N PHE A 28 -30.83 2.64 12.61
CA PHE A 28 -29.56 3.36 12.38
C PHE A 28 -29.42 3.76 10.91
N ASN A 29 -28.82 4.92 10.69
CA ASN A 29 -28.30 5.29 9.36
C ASN A 29 -27.00 4.53 9.11
N VAL A 30 -27.00 3.62 8.14
CA VAL A 30 -25.88 2.71 7.90
C VAL A 30 -25.23 2.98 6.55
N LEU A 31 -23.96 3.35 6.57
CA LEU A 31 -23.09 3.39 5.38
C LEU A 31 -22.44 2.01 5.22
N HIS A 32 -22.79 1.30 4.14
CA HIS A 32 -22.23 -0.02 3.80
C HIS A 32 -21.80 -0.04 2.34
N PRO A 33 -20.65 0.57 2.00
CA PRO A 33 -20.12 0.65 0.64
C PRO A 33 -19.39 -0.62 0.26
N GLN A 34 -19.17 -0.82 -1.04
CA GLN A 34 -18.23 -1.80 -1.60
C GLN A 34 -16.98 -1.10 -2.10
N GLY A 35 -15.80 -1.64 -1.78
CA GLY A 35 -14.52 -1.21 -2.32
C GLY A 35 -13.85 -2.33 -3.10
N TYR A 36 -13.32 -1.98 -4.29
CA TYR A 36 -12.53 -2.89 -5.11
C TYR A 36 -11.06 -2.52 -4.99
N ASP A 37 -10.25 -3.45 -4.50
CA ASP A 37 -8.80 -3.40 -4.64
C ASP A 37 -8.45 -3.79 -6.07
N SER A 38 -8.28 -2.77 -6.89
CA SER A 38 -8.33 -2.91 -8.35
C SER A 38 -6.97 -2.75 -9.05
N PHE A 39 -5.89 -2.56 -8.31
CA PHE A 39 -4.54 -2.77 -8.79
C PHE A 39 -4.12 -4.22 -8.54
N GLY A 40 -3.25 -4.76 -9.39
CA GLY A 40 -2.66 -6.05 -9.10
C GLY A 40 -2.12 -6.81 -10.29
N LEU A 41 -1.21 -7.71 -9.99
CA LEU A 41 -0.50 -8.58 -10.92
C LEU A 41 -1.42 -9.38 -11.86
N PRO A 42 -2.59 -9.93 -11.43
CA PRO A 42 -3.46 -10.66 -12.34
C PRO A 42 -3.96 -9.87 -13.54
N ALA A 43 -4.33 -8.60 -13.35
CA ALA A 43 -4.76 -7.74 -14.44
C ALA A 43 -3.59 -7.37 -15.38
N GLU A 44 -2.40 -7.18 -14.83
CA GLU A 44 -1.18 -6.88 -15.57
C GLU A 44 -0.73 -8.09 -16.41
N GLN A 45 -0.74 -9.28 -15.83
CA GLN A 45 -0.43 -10.54 -16.55
C GLN A 45 -1.43 -10.81 -17.68
N TYR A 46 -2.71 -10.59 -17.43
CA TYR A 46 -3.73 -10.72 -18.47
C TYR A 46 -3.49 -9.72 -19.60
N ALA A 47 -3.06 -8.50 -19.29
CA ALA A 47 -2.69 -7.50 -20.28
C ALA A 47 -1.50 -7.96 -21.15
N ILE A 48 -0.47 -8.54 -20.55
CA ILE A 48 0.69 -9.08 -21.28
C ILE A 48 0.27 -10.21 -22.21
N GLN A 49 -0.58 -11.13 -21.73
CA GLN A 49 -1.02 -12.30 -22.50
C GLN A 49 -1.95 -11.95 -23.66
N THR A 50 -2.81 -10.95 -23.50
CA THR A 50 -3.90 -10.66 -24.41
C THR A 50 -3.74 -9.35 -25.17
N GLY A 51 -2.80 -8.49 -24.79
CA GLY A 51 -2.66 -7.12 -25.30
C GLY A 51 -3.74 -6.16 -24.79
N GLN A 52 -4.62 -6.57 -23.86
CA GLN A 52 -5.65 -5.72 -23.30
C GLN A 52 -5.08 -4.86 -22.16
N HIS A 53 -5.30 -3.55 -22.21
CA HIS A 53 -4.81 -2.65 -21.16
C HIS A 53 -5.37 -3.01 -19.77
N PRO A 54 -4.57 -3.04 -18.68
CA PRO A 54 -5.02 -3.45 -17.34
C PRO A 54 -6.25 -2.69 -16.83
N ALA A 55 -6.36 -1.41 -17.12
CA ALA A 55 -7.52 -0.60 -16.73
C ALA A 55 -8.81 -1.10 -17.37
N GLN A 56 -8.76 -1.52 -18.64
CA GLN A 56 -9.91 -2.09 -19.35
C GLN A 56 -10.28 -3.45 -18.77
N THR A 57 -9.30 -4.31 -18.49
CA THR A 57 -9.52 -5.59 -17.81
C THR A 57 -10.20 -5.39 -16.47
N THR A 58 -9.71 -4.47 -15.66
CA THR A 58 -10.28 -4.13 -14.35
C THR A 58 -11.72 -3.63 -14.48
N GLN A 59 -12.00 -2.76 -15.46
CA GLN A 59 -13.35 -2.25 -15.70
C GLN A 59 -14.32 -3.38 -16.06
N VAL A 60 -13.94 -4.22 -17.03
CA VAL A 60 -14.77 -5.37 -17.47
C VAL A 60 -15.00 -6.35 -16.31
N ASN A 61 -14.00 -6.61 -15.49
CA ASN A 61 -14.16 -7.50 -14.34
C ASN A 61 -15.09 -6.94 -13.26
N ILE A 62 -15.13 -5.62 -13.05
CA ILE A 62 -16.02 -4.99 -12.06
C ILE A 62 -17.45 -4.84 -12.62
N GLU A 63 -17.58 -4.29 -13.80
CA GLU A 63 -18.88 -3.89 -14.39
C GLU A 63 -19.54 -5.00 -15.21
N GLY A 64 -18.76 -5.92 -15.72
CA GLY A 64 -19.14 -6.86 -16.73
C GLY A 64 -18.96 -6.29 -18.15
N GLY A 65 -19.14 -7.14 -19.13
CA GLY A 65 -19.00 -6.77 -20.54
C GLY A 65 -18.34 -7.86 -21.36
N VAL A 66 -17.73 -7.46 -22.45
CA VAL A 66 -17.01 -8.36 -23.35
C VAL A 66 -15.53 -8.00 -23.30
N ASP A 67 -14.66 -8.99 -23.08
CA ASP A 67 -13.21 -8.80 -23.13
C ASP A 67 -12.70 -8.73 -24.57
N ASN A 68 -11.40 -8.48 -24.77
CA ASN A 68 -10.79 -8.41 -26.09
C ASN A 68 -10.70 -9.77 -26.83
N GLN A 69 -11.01 -10.87 -26.13
CA GLN A 69 -11.10 -12.22 -26.70
C GLN A 69 -12.55 -12.62 -27.02
N SER A 70 -13.49 -11.67 -26.94
CA SER A 70 -14.93 -11.88 -27.16
C SER A 70 -15.61 -12.78 -26.11
N ASN A 71 -15.01 -12.97 -24.93
CA ASN A 71 -15.68 -13.65 -23.83
C ASN A 71 -16.62 -12.70 -23.11
N THR A 72 -17.83 -13.18 -22.78
CA THR A 72 -18.76 -12.43 -21.93
C THR A 72 -18.40 -12.62 -20.46
N ILE A 73 -18.08 -11.52 -19.79
CA ILE A 73 -17.69 -11.49 -18.37
C ILE A 73 -18.87 -10.96 -17.55
N THR A 74 -19.30 -11.73 -16.57
CA THR A 74 -20.23 -11.23 -15.54
C THR A 74 -19.44 -10.46 -14.48
N GLY A 75 -19.66 -9.16 -14.40
CA GLY A 75 -18.90 -8.31 -13.45
C GLY A 75 -19.14 -8.68 -12.00
N TYR A 76 -18.13 -8.38 -11.15
CA TYR A 76 -18.19 -8.61 -9.71
C TYR A 76 -19.43 -7.99 -9.06
N ARG A 77 -19.79 -6.78 -9.45
CA ARG A 77 -20.97 -6.08 -8.97
C ARG A 77 -22.23 -6.91 -9.17
N LYS A 78 -22.44 -7.44 -10.37
CA LYS A 78 -23.59 -8.27 -10.67
C LYS A 78 -23.58 -9.60 -9.91
N GLN A 79 -22.42 -10.17 -9.72
CA GLN A 79 -22.28 -11.41 -8.92
C GLN A 79 -22.62 -11.16 -7.44
N LEU A 80 -22.17 -10.03 -6.85
CA LEU A 80 -22.50 -9.63 -5.48
C LEU A 80 -23.99 -9.31 -5.32
N ASP A 81 -24.61 -8.68 -6.30
CA ASP A 81 -26.05 -8.44 -6.35
C ASP A 81 -26.85 -9.76 -6.37
N ASN A 82 -26.38 -10.76 -7.13
CA ASN A 82 -27.03 -12.07 -7.21
C ASN A 82 -26.97 -12.84 -5.87
N ILE A 83 -25.91 -12.63 -5.07
CA ILE A 83 -25.81 -13.14 -3.70
C ILE A 83 -26.78 -12.38 -2.76
N GLY A 84 -27.12 -11.14 -3.12
CA GLY A 84 -28.08 -10.32 -2.39
C GLY A 84 -27.48 -9.44 -1.31
N PHE A 85 -26.20 -9.08 -1.40
CA PHE A 85 -25.58 -8.11 -0.49
C PHE A 85 -26.23 -6.74 -0.55
N SER A 86 -26.37 -6.10 0.61
CA SER A 86 -27.05 -4.81 0.78
C SER A 86 -26.08 -3.61 0.71
N TYR A 87 -25.19 -3.61 -0.29
CA TYR A 87 -24.25 -2.52 -0.48
C TYR A 87 -24.92 -1.24 -0.98
N ASP A 88 -24.37 -0.11 -0.55
CA ASP A 88 -24.65 1.20 -1.15
C ASP A 88 -23.73 1.43 -2.36
N TRP A 89 -24.19 1.03 -3.54
CA TRP A 89 -23.43 1.18 -4.78
C TRP A 89 -23.16 2.65 -5.17
N SER A 90 -23.90 3.60 -4.61
CA SER A 90 -23.62 5.03 -4.84
C SER A 90 -22.33 5.50 -4.18
N ARG A 91 -21.83 4.71 -3.23
CA ARG A 91 -20.59 4.94 -2.48
C ARG A 91 -19.49 3.95 -2.84
N GLU A 92 -19.61 3.29 -3.99
CA GLU A 92 -18.61 2.37 -4.52
C GLU A 92 -17.25 3.05 -4.67
N VAL A 93 -16.18 2.33 -4.28
CA VAL A 93 -14.79 2.78 -4.36
C VAL A 93 -13.99 1.82 -5.22
N ARG A 94 -13.12 2.36 -6.08
CA ARG A 94 -12.14 1.59 -6.87
C ARG A 94 -10.76 2.17 -6.62
N ALA A 95 -9.84 1.37 -6.09
CA ALA A 95 -8.49 1.82 -5.77
C ALA A 95 -7.73 2.35 -6.99
N SER A 96 -8.03 1.83 -8.20
CA SER A 96 -7.45 2.28 -9.47
C SER A 96 -8.08 3.54 -10.08
N ASN A 97 -9.12 4.10 -9.46
CA ASN A 97 -9.71 5.35 -9.92
C ASN A 97 -8.81 6.53 -9.55
N THR A 98 -8.53 7.42 -10.51
CA THR A 98 -7.70 8.62 -10.29
C THR A 98 -8.22 9.51 -9.18
N ALA A 99 -9.56 9.62 -9.03
CA ALA A 99 -10.18 10.38 -7.95
C ALA A 99 -9.89 9.78 -6.56
N TYR A 100 -9.57 8.47 -6.49
CA TYR A 100 -9.23 7.77 -5.27
C TYR A 100 -7.72 7.76 -5.03
N TYR A 101 -6.90 7.23 -5.95
CA TYR A 101 -5.48 7.04 -5.70
C TYR A 101 -4.67 8.34 -5.60
N LYS A 102 -5.21 9.48 -6.04
CA LYS A 102 -4.61 10.79 -5.75
C LYS A 102 -4.35 11.02 -4.26
N TRP A 103 -5.20 10.45 -3.39
CA TRP A 103 -5.02 10.53 -1.95
C TRP A 103 -3.89 9.64 -1.45
N THR A 104 -3.70 8.46 -2.04
CA THR A 104 -2.53 7.61 -1.80
C THR A 104 -1.24 8.32 -2.19
N GLN A 105 -1.23 8.98 -3.34
CA GLN A 105 -0.09 9.81 -3.78
C GLN A 105 0.15 11.00 -2.85
N TRP A 106 -0.92 11.64 -2.39
CA TRP A 106 -0.82 12.75 -1.43
C TRP A 106 -0.24 12.28 -0.08
N ILE A 107 -0.68 11.14 0.44
CA ILE A 107 -0.11 10.53 1.65
C ILE A 107 1.38 10.25 1.46
N PHE A 108 1.76 9.67 0.32
CA PHE A 108 3.17 9.43 0.00
C PHE A 108 4.00 10.72 0.05
N THR A 109 3.51 11.82 -0.55
CA THR A 109 4.22 13.11 -0.52
C THR A 109 4.34 13.67 0.90
N LYS A 110 3.32 13.45 1.75
CA LYS A 110 3.38 13.85 3.18
C LYS A 110 4.42 13.04 3.95
N LEU A 111 4.48 11.73 3.71
CA LEU A 111 5.52 10.89 4.33
C LEU A 111 6.92 11.25 3.82
N PHE A 112 7.06 11.56 2.53
CA PHE A 112 8.33 12.02 1.95
C PHE A 112 8.80 13.35 2.56
N ASP A 113 7.88 14.26 2.87
CA ASP A 113 8.19 15.54 3.54
C ASP A 113 8.24 15.42 5.07
N SER A 114 8.39 14.21 5.61
CA SER A 114 8.39 13.95 7.04
C SER A 114 9.59 13.12 7.48
N TRP A 115 10.00 13.33 8.75
CA TRP A 115 10.95 12.52 9.50
C TRP A 115 10.34 12.15 10.85
N TYR A 116 10.77 11.04 11.47
CA TYR A 116 10.27 10.61 12.77
C TYR A 116 11.18 11.06 13.89
N CYS A 117 10.67 11.95 14.75
CA CYS A 117 11.37 12.46 15.92
C CYS A 117 11.06 11.56 17.12
N LYS A 118 12.04 10.77 17.60
CA LYS A 118 11.87 9.88 18.77
C LYS A 118 11.55 10.65 20.05
N THR A 119 12.15 11.83 20.24
CA THR A 119 11.92 12.64 21.45
C THR A 119 10.47 13.10 21.59
N SER A 120 9.80 13.44 20.50
CA SER A 120 8.40 13.85 20.51
C SER A 120 7.44 12.73 20.12
N ASP A 121 7.96 11.55 19.81
CA ASP A 121 7.26 10.34 19.39
C ASP A 121 6.24 10.58 18.27
N LYS A 122 6.66 11.33 17.23
CA LYS A 122 5.81 11.64 16.09
C LYS A 122 6.57 12.13 14.86
N ALA A 123 5.90 12.05 13.72
CA ALA A 123 6.39 12.65 12.49
C ALA A 123 6.42 14.18 12.57
N ARG A 124 7.46 14.79 12.01
CA ARG A 124 7.66 16.23 11.84
C ARG A 124 8.08 16.55 10.42
N SER A 125 7.86 17.78 9.97
CA SER A 125 8.26 18.19 8.62
C SER A 125 9.77 18.19 8.44
N ILE A 126 10.23 17.84 7.25
CA ILE A 126 11.66 17.90 6.89
C ILE A 126 12.23 19.32 7.07
N SER A 127 11.42 20.35 6.85
CA SER A 127 11.85 21.73 7.09
C SER A 127 12.27 21.98 8.54
N SER A 128 11.62 21.33 9.51
CA SER A 128 12.02 21.42 10.92
C SER A 128 13.37 20.75 11.19
N LEU A 129 13.68 19.65 10.50
CA LEU A 129 14.97 18.99 10.58
C LEU A 129 16.09 19.86 9.95
N VAL A 130 15.81 20.44 8.80
CA VAL A 130 16.74 21.38 8.12
C VAL A 130 17.05 22.58 9.03
N ALA A 131 16.08 23.10 9.78
CA ALA A 131 16.31 24.16 10.74
C ALA A 131 17.29 23.75 11.85
N ILE A 132 17.14 22.52 12.39
CA ILE A 132 18.07 21.95 13.37
C ILE A 132 19.49 21.82 12.76
N PHE A 133 19.60 21.27 11.55
CA PHE A 133 20.88 21.10 10.87
C PHE A 133 21.61 22.41 10.62
N LYS A 134 20.87 23.46 10.30
CA LYS A 134 21.44 24.81 10.10
C LYS A 134 21.95 25.44 11.39
N GLN A 135 21.37 25.08 12.53
CA GLN A 135 21.73 25.65 13.83
C GLN A 135 22.79 24.82 14.55
N ASP A 136 22.63 23.49 14.62
CA ASP A 136 23.35 22.61 15.52
C ASP A 136 24.06 21.44 14.80
N GLY A 137 23.82 21.24 13.50
CA GLY A 137 24.18 20.00 12.83
C GLY A 137 23.22 18.85 13.21
N ASN A 138 23.72 17.60 13.11
CA ASN A 138 22.86 16.43 13.40
C ASN A 138 23.19 15.69 14.72
N ALA A 139 24.20 16.13 15.47
CA ALA A 139 24.68 15.41 16.66
C ALA A 139 23.62 15.27 17.78
N THR A 140 22.69 16.21 17.87
CA THR A 140 21.61 16.22 18.88
C THR A 140 20.28 15.66 18.37
N VAL A 141 20.23 15.24 17.11
CA VAL A 141 18.99 14.74 16.50
C VAL A 141 18.72 13.30 16.91
N THR A 142 17.60 13.08 17.58
CA THR A 142 17.12 11.75 17.95
C THR A 142 15.99 11.35 17.01
N ALA A 143 16.35 10.67 15.91
CA ALA A 143 15.44 10.30 14.84
C ALA A 143 15.42 8.80 14.58
N VAL A 144 14.39 8.31 13.89
CA VAL A 144 14.48 7.05 13.17
C VAL A 144 15.03 7.36 11.78
N CYS A 145 16.24 6.91 11.51
CA CYS A 145 16.99 7.22 10.28
C CYS A 145 17.88 6.04 9.90
N ASP A 146 18.59 6.16 8.80
CA ASP A 146 19.59 5.18 8.40
C ASP A 146 20.78 5.17 9.39
N ASP A 147 21.37 4.00 9.64
CA ASP A 147 22.45 3.82 10.63
C ASP A 147 23.77 4.45 10.17
N GLU A 148 23.96 4.64 8.89
CA GLU A 148 25.25 5.08 8.29
C GLU A 148 25.38 6.60 8.12
N ILE A 149 24.46 7.40 8.69
CA ILE A 149 24.53 8.86 8.54
C ILE A 149 25.67 9.42 9.38
N ALA A 150 26.66 9.96 8.69
CA ALA A 150 27.80 10.61 9.34
C ALA A 150 27.38 11.82 10.16
N LEU A 151 28.09 12.08 11.27
CA LEU A 151 27.90 13.30 12.04
C LEU A 151 28.46 14.52 11.28
N PHE A 152 27.73 15.61 11.34
CA PHE A 152 28.16 16.89 10.78
C PHE A 152 27.73 18.07 11.64
N THR A 153 28.49 19.17 11.56
CA THR A 153 28.20 20.44 12.23
C THR A 153 27.35 21.33 11.32
N ALA A 154 26.80 22.42 11.88
CA ALA A 154 26.06 23.42 11.11
C ALA A 154 26.91 24.04 9.97
N ASN A 155 28.21 24.29 10.21
CA ASN A 155 29.09 24.81 9.19
C ASN A 155 29.32 23.81 8.04
N GLN A 156 29.46 22.53 8.36
CA GLN A 156 29.55 21.48 7.34
C GLN A 156 28.26 21.36 6.54
N TRP A 157 27.10 21.40 7.22
CA TRP A 157 25.82 21.41 6.54
C TRP A 157 25.67 22.57 5.53
N ALA A 158 26.06 23.77 5.93
CA ALA A 158 26.05 24.94 5.08
C ALA A 158 27.01 24.84 3.88
N GLY A 159 28.09 24.07 4.00
CA GLY A 159 29.07 23.83 2.94
C GLY A 159 28.72 22.68 1.99
N PHE A 160 27.72 21.87 2.30
CA PHE A 160 27.29 20.78 1.40
C PHE A 160 26.54 21.31 0.20
N SER A 161 26.76 20.68 -0.96
CA SER A 161 25.91 20.94 -2.14
C SER A 161 24.47 20.51 -1.90
N ASP A 162 23.52 21.05 -2.67
CA ASP A 162 22.11 20.67 -2.58
C ASP A 162 21.89 19.16 -2.74
N GLU A 163 22.65 18.51 -3.63
CA GLU A 163 22.60 17.07 -3.84
C GLU A 163 23.00 16.28 -2.59
N ILE A 164 24.10 16.68 -1.93
CA ILE A 164 24.55 16.04 -0.69
C ILE A 164 23.54 16.26 0.42
N GLN A 165 22.99 17.48 0.56
CA GLN A 165 21.95 17.77 1.54
C GLN A 165 20.71 16.90 1.31
N GLN A 166 20.24 16.77 0.06
CA GLN A 166 19.09 15.92 -0.25
C GLN A 166 19.37 14.43 0.01
N GLN A 167 20.59 13.97 -0.24
CA GLN A 167 20.98 12.60 0.06
C GLN A 167 20.98 12.31 1.56
N ILE A 168 21.52 13.23 2.37
CA ILE A 168 21.46 13.13 3.83
C ILE A 168 20.00 13.14 4.32
N LEU A 169 19.16 14.04 3.81
CA LEU A 169 17.75 14.13 4.17
C LEU A 169 16.99 12.85 3.81
N LEU A 170 17.36 12.19 2.70
CA LEU A 170 16.72 10.93 2.30
C LEU A 170 16.86 9.85 3.39
N GLY A 171 18.00 9.81 4.08
CA GLY A 171 18.22 8.90 5.22
C GLY A 171 17.33 9.16 6.44
N TYR A 172 16.69 10.33 6.52
CA TYR A 172 15.75 10.68 7.62
C TYR A 172 14.28 10.60 7.20
N ARG A 173 13.98 10.66 5.89
CA ARG A 173 12.61 10.69 5.41
C ARG A 173 11.85 9.40 5.74
N LEU A 174 10.55 9.51 5.94
CA LEU A 174 9.67 8.35 6.18
C LEU A 174 9.41 7.54 4.91
N THR A 175 9.56 8.12 3.73
CA THR A 175 9.65 7.40 2.46
C THR A 175 10.98 7.73 1.79
N TYR A 176 11.66 6.72 1.29
CA TYR A 176 12.99 6.84 0.72
C TYR A 176 13.22 5.86 -0.42
N LEU A 177 14.14 6.20 -1.29
CA LEU A 177 14.56 5.35 -2.40
C LEU A 177 15.80 4.58 -1.98
N ALA A 178 15.71 3.26 -1.95
CA ALA A 178 16.82 2.37 -1.59
C ALA A 178 17.03 1.29 -2.65
N GLU A 179 18.26 0.80 -2.75
CA GLU A 179 18.55 -0.44 -3.48
C GLU A 179 18.26 -1.63 -2.57
N THR A 180 17.27 -2.42 -2.96
CA THR A 180 16.89 -3.64 -2.24
C THR A 180 16.98 -4.85 -3.14
N GLU A 181 17.28 -6.02 -2.55
CA GLU A 181 17.13 -7.27 -3.27
C GLU A 181 15.65 -7.59 -3.43
N VAL A 182 15.26 -7.81 -4.68
CA VAL A 182 13.89 -8.16 -5.06
C VAL A 182 13.88 -9.48 -5.82
N ASN A 183 12.75 -10.16 -5.78
CA ASN A 183 12.51 -11.36 -6.57
C ASN A 183 11.99 -10.94 -7.95
N TRP A 184 12.86 -10.91 -8.93
CA TRP A 184 12.53 -10.48 -10.30
C TRP A 184 12.14 -11.66 -11.17
N CYS A 185 11.00 -11.58 -11.84
CA CYS A 185 10.58 -12.50 -12.88
C CYS A 185 10.57 -11.76 -14.23
N ALA A 186 11.47 -12.15 -15.13
CA ALA A 186 11.62 -11.49 -16.42
C ALA A 186 10.44 -11.72 -17.35
N GLU A 187 9.89 -12.92 -17.34
CA GLU A 187 8.75 -13.33 -18.17
C GLU A 187 7.45 -12.62 -17.76
N LEU A 188 7.29 -12.34 -16.48
CA LEU A 188 6.16 -11.57 -15.97
C LEU A 188 6.44 -10.06 -15.96
N GLY A 189 7.69 -9.64 -16.18
CA GLY A 189 8.11 -8.24 -16.21
C GLY A 189 7.91 -7.50 -14.88
N THR A 190 7.93 -8.22 -13.74
CA THR A 190 7.59 -7.64 -12.43
C THR A 190 8.39 -8.25 -11.28
N VAL A 191 8.31 -7.58 -10.13
CA VAL A 191 8.80 -8.06 -8.84
C VAL A 191 7.70 -8.88 -8.17
N LEU A 192 8.07 -10.02 -7.58
CA LEU A 192 7.18 -10.93 -6.88
C LEU A 192 7.41 -10.88 -5.36
N ALA A 193 6.33 -10.97 -4.58
CA ALA A 193 6.39 -11.21 -3.15
C ALA A 193 6.89 -12.64 -2.86
N ASN A 194 7.36 -12.90 -1.65
CA ASN A 194 7.89 -14.20 -1.30
C ASN A 194 6.87 -15.33 -1.40
N ASP A 195 5.62 -15.05 -1.07
CA ASP A 195 4.49 -15.99 -1.15
C ASP A 195 3.99 -16.25 -2.58
N GLU A 196 4.42 -15.46 -3.56
CA GLU A 196 4.17 -15.69 -4.98
C GLU A 196 5.25 -16.58 -5.64
N ILE A 197 6.17 -17.15 -4.84
CA ILE A 197 7.27 -17.98 -5.32
C ILE A 197 7.19 -19.36 -4.69
N VAL A 198 7.10 -20.38 -5.54
CA VAL A 198 7.08 -21.77 -5.12
C VAL A 198 8.24 -22.51 -5.79
N ASN A 199 9.13 -23.11 -4.98
CA ASN A 199 10.29 -23.84 -5.48
C ASN A 199 11.20 -23.06 -6.45
N GLY A 200 11.35 -21.75 -6.23
CA GLY A 200 12.22 -20.87 -7.05
C GLY A 200 11.61 -20.41 -8.37
N VAL A 201 10.33 -20.71 -8.61
CA VAL A 201 9.57 -20.25 -9.77
C VAL A 201 8.33 -19.47 -9.34
N SER A 202 7.80 -18.62 -10.22
CA SER A 202 6.56 -17.91 -9.98
C SER A 202 5.39 -18.89 -9.82
N GLU A 203 4.53 -18.71 -8.82
CA GLU A 203 3.32 -19.51 -8.64
C GLU A 203 2.45 -19.46 -9.89
N ARG A 204 2.41 -18.31 -10.55
CA ARG A 204 1.70 -18.11 -11.81
C ARG A 204 2.66 -18.28 -12.98
N GLY A 205 2.39 -19.27 -13.82
CA GLY A 205 3.13 -19.53 -15.04
C GLY A 205 4.39 -20.38 -14.87
N GLY A 206 4.88 -20.62 -13.64
CA GLY A 206 6.05 -21.46 -13.39
C GLY A 206 7.37 -20.91 -13.94
N TYR A 207 7.48 -19.58 -14.07
CA TYR A 207 8.66 -18.93 -14.65
C TYR A 207 9.78 -18.76 -13.63
N ALA A 208 11.02 -18.80 -14.10
CA ALA A 208 12.20 -18.62 -13.26
C ALA A 208 12.22 -17.26 -12.56
N VAL A 209 12.52 -17.26 -11.27
CA VAL A 209 12.66 -16.05 -10.45
C VAL A 209 14.11 -15.90 -10.03
N VAL A 210 14.66 -14.70 -10.22
CA VAL A 210 16.03 -14.37 -9.86
C VAL A 210 16.08 -13.25 -8.83
N ARG A 211 17.03 -13.34 -7.91
CA ARG A 211 17.32 -12.21 -7.01
C ARG A 211 18.08 -11.13 -7.75
N LYS A 212 17.59 -9.89 -7.67
CA LYS A 212 18.17 -8.73 -8.36
C LYS A 212 18.11 -7.50 -7.47
N LYS A 213 19.18 -6.72 -7.41
CA LYS A 213 19.16 -5.39 -6.79
C LYS A 213 18.44 -4.40 -7.70
N MET A 214 17.45 -3.73 -7.16
CA MET A 214 16.69 -2.69 -7.86
C MET A 214 16.40 -1.53 -6.91
N LYS A 215 16.37 -0.32 -7.47
CA LYS A 215 15.88 0.85 -6.73
C LYS A 215 14.39 0.72 -6.49
N GLN A 216 13.99 0.74 -5.22
CA GLN A 216 12.61 0.64 -4.79
C GLN A 216 12.28 1.76 -3.82
N TRP A 217 11.08 2.32 -3.94
CA TRP A 217 10.54 3.17 -2.90
C TRP A 217 10.18 2.31 -1.67
N SER A 218 10.68 2.74 -0.53
CA SER A 218 10.45 2.08 0.75
C SER A 218 9.80 3.05 1.73
N MET A 219 9.00 2.50 2.65
CA MET A 219 8.43 3.26 3.77
C MET A 219 9.08 2.78 5.07
N ARG A 220 9.47 3.71 5.91
CA ARG A 220 10.10 3.45 7.21
C ARG A 220 9.04 3.10 8.26
N ILE A 221 8.31 2.02 8.00
CA ILE A 221 7.18 1.57 8.84
C ILE A 221 7.62 1.20 10.27
N SER A 222 8.84 0.68 10.42
CA SER A 222 9.43 0.35 11.73
C SER A 222 9.54 1.56 12.68
N ALA A 223 9.49 2.79 12.15
CA ALA A 223 9.43 4.00 12.98
C ALA A 223 8.22 4.06 13.92
N TYR A 224 7.14 3.36 13.56
CA TYR A 224 5.89 3.32 14.32
C TYR A 224 5.65 2.02 15.07
N ALA A 225 6.56 1.03 14.96
CA ALA A 225 6.34 -0.31 15.49
C ALA A 225 6.06 -0.32 17.00
N GLU A 226 6.91 0.35 17.79
CA GLU A 226 6.74 0.42 19.25
C GLU A 226 5.43 1.13 19.64
N ARG A 227 5.13 2.25 18.99
CA ARG A 227 3.89 2.99 19.23
C ARG A 227 2.64 2.17 18.87
N LEU A 228 2.66 1.47 17.75
CA LEU A 228 1.54 0.59 17.35
C LEU A 228 1.34 -0.53 18.37
N LEU A 229 2.42 -1.14 18.86
CA LEU A 229 2.36 -2.18 19.88
C LEU A 229 1.76 -1.64 21.20
N GLN A 230 2.22 -0.50 21.68
CA GLN A 230 1.70 0.12 22.91
C GLN A 230 0.23 0.51 22.79
N ASP A 231 -0.19 1.02 21.62
CA ASP A 231 -1.56 1.45 21.38
C ASP A 231 -2.56 0.28 21.30
N LEU A 232 -2.11 -0.97 21.06
CA LEU A 232 -2.98 -2.15 21.09
C LEU A 232 -3.72 -2.32 22.42
N ASP A 233 -3.08 -1.98 23.54
CA ASP A 233 -3.69 -2.09 24.87
C ASP A 233 -4.88 -1.14 25.05
N THR A 234 -4.93 -0.07 24.29
CA THR A 234 -6.02 0.92 24.33
C THR A 234 -7.26 0.47 23.54
N LEU A 235 -7.13 -0.54 22.68
CA LEU A 235 -8.20 -0.99 21.80
C LEU A 235 -9.14 -1.97 22.50
N GLN A 236 -10.44 -1.82 22.21
CA GLN A 236 -11.49 -2.75 22.69
C GLN A 236 -11.60 -3.97 21.75
N TRP A 237 -10.48 -4.65 21.54
CA TRP A 237 -10.40 -5.87 20.75
C TRP A 237 -10.32 -7.09 21.66
N SER A 238 -10.67 -8.28 21.13
CA SER A 238 -10.44 -9.53 21.84
C SER A 238 -8.94 -9.80 21.97
N GLU A 239 -8.53 -10.47 23.04
CA GLU A 239 -7.11 -10.79 23.28
C GLU A 239 -6.51 -11.58 22.11
N SER A 240 -7.24 -12.53 21.53
CA SER A 240 -6.75 -13.30 20.38
C SER A 240 -6.46 -12.42 19.13
N ILE A 241 -7.21 -11.33 18.94
CA ILE A 241 -6.92 -10.38 17.86
C ILE A 241 -5.67 -9.56 18.17
N LYS A 242 -5.53 -9.10 19.43
CA LYS A 242 -4.33 -8.35 19.86
C LYS A 242 -3.06 -9.18 19.75
N GLU A 243 -3.11 -10.46 20.13
CA GLU A 243 -1.97 -11.38 20.01
C GLU A 243 -1.56 -11.66 18.55
N THR A 244 -2.50 -11.51 17.59
CA THR A 244 -2.23 -11.74 16.16
C THR A 244 -1.57 -10.53 15.50
N GLN A 245 -1.72 -9.33 16.06
CA GLN A 245 -1.18 -8.08 15.51
C GLN A 245 0.22 -7.79 16.01
#